data_04d009d3786dd8678ddbaca66de50d19
#
_entry.id   04d009d3786dd8678ddbaca66de50d19
#
_cell.length_a   1.000
_cell.length_b   1.000
_cell.length_c   1.000
_cell.angle_alpha   90.00
_cell.angle_beta   90.00
_cell.angle_gamma   90.00
#
_symmetry.space_group_name_H-M   'P 1'
#
loop_
_entity.id
_entity.type
_entity.pdbx_description
1 polymer ?
#
loop_
_entity_poly.entity_id
_entity_poly.type
_entity_poly.pdbx_seq_one_letter_code
_entity_poly.pdbx_strand_id
1 'polypeptide(L)'
;MIQKYFLFILTIILSISFAQQRKMELEDTIKNEIDLKYLFFLPKDYYSDKNTGWPLILFLHGMGERGADLELVKIHGIPKIVKEQIDFPFIAVSPQCPIEYVWRDDDMQQALENLLQKIVENYRVDKTRIYVTGLSMGGYGTWSLAARRPDLFAAAVPICGGGDLATVIILKNLPIWVFHGGLDGVVLPEESEKMVRALERAGGKVRYTLYPKAYHDSWTETYDSPALYDWLLSNRKAED
;
A
#
# COMPACT_ATOMS: atom_id res chain seq x y z
N MET A 1 50.04 -47.13 14.59
CA MET A 1 48.63 -46.93 14.19
C MET A 1 48.17 -45.68 14.90
N ILE A 2 48.12 -44.53 14.18
CA ILE A 2 47.71 -43.24 14.73
C ILE A 2 46.33 -42.95 14.16
N GLN A 3 45.30 -43.00 15.01
CA GLN A 3 43.91 -42.75 14.66
C GLN A 3 43.66 -41.23 14.68
N LYS A 4 43.48 -40.64 13.52
CA LYS A 4 43.10 -39.21 13.37
C LYS A 4 41.60 -39.06 13.64
N TYR A 5 41.26 -38.40 14.72
CA TYR A 5 39.91 -37.93 14.99
C TYR A 5 39.64 -36.65 14.14
N PHE A 6 38.76 -36.75 13.18
CA PHE A 6 38.19 -35.59 12.45
C PHE A 6 37.08 -34.96 13.32
N LEU A 7 37.35 -33.79 13.88
CA LEU A 7 36.39 -33.01 14.61
C LEU A 7 35.53 -32.26 13.58
N PHE A 8 34.29 -32.71 13.35
CA PHE A 8 33.32 -31.97 12.55
C PHE A 8 32.78 -30.80 13.40
N ILE A 9 33.25 -29.59 13.15
CA ILE A 9 32.65 -28.37 13.69
C ILE A 9 31.42 -28.06 12.87
N LEU A 10 30.24 -28.40 13.41
CA LEU A 10 28.93 -28.01 12.84
C LEU A 10 28.72 -26.54 13.15
N THR A 11 29.06 -25.67 12.20
CA THR A 11 28.74 -24.25 12.27
C THR A 11 27.22 -24.07 12.01
N ILE A 12 26.46 -23.96 13.09
CA ILE A 12 25.04 -23.56 13.00
C ILE A 12 25.03 -22.07 12.61
N ILE A 13 24.84 -21.79 11.33
CA ILE A 13 24.52 -20.45 10.87
C ILE A 13 23.08 -20.17 11.30
N LEU A 14 22.93 -19.49 12.43
CA LEU A 14 21.68 -18.88 12.83
C LEU A 14 21.39 -17.75 11.81
N SER A 15 20.63 -18.03 10.76
CA SER A 15 20.11 -17.01 9.88
C SER A 15 19.06 -16.20 10.66
N ILE A 16 19.50 -15.10 11.25
CA ILE A 16 18.60 -14.10 11.84
C ILE A 16 17.86 -13.49 10.66
N SER A 17 16.60 -13.88 10.48
CA SER A 17 15.73 -13.30 9.47
C SER A 17 15.30 -11.92 9.94
N PHE A 18 16.00 -10.88 9.48
CA PHE A 18 15.56 -9.50 9.69
C PHE A 18 14.48 -9.16 8.69
N ALA A 19 13.43 -8.47 9.14
CA ALA A 19 12.51 -7.80 8.25
C ALA A 19 13.30 -6.81 7.38
N GLN A 20 13.21 -6.95 6.08
CA GLN A 20 13.94 -6.11 5.13
C GLN A 20 13.09 -5.83 3.90
N GLN A 21 13.02 -4.56 3.54
CA GLN A 21 12.42 -4.16 2.27
C GLN A 21 13.30 -4.60 1.09
N ARG A 22 12.70 -5.31 0.14
CA ARG A 22 13.38 -5.82 -1.06
C ARG A 22 12.88 -5.12 -2.31
N LYS A 23 13.76 -5.00 -3.30
CA LYS A 23 13.40 -4.58 -4.67
C LYS A 23 12.94 -5.80 -5.46
N MET A 24 11.82 -5.67 -6.16
CA MET A 24 11.23 -6.73 -6.97
C MET A 24 10.78 -6.17 -8.32
N GLU A 25 10.67 -7.03 -9.31
CA GLU A 25 10.11 -6.72 -10.62
C GLU A 25 8.96 -7.67 -10.92
N LEU A 26 7.89 -7.14 -11.50
CA LEU A 26 6.79 -7.93 -12.02
C LEU A 26 7.01 -8.12 -13.52
N GLU A 27 7.41 -9.32 -13.93
CA GLU A 27 7.38 -9.71 -15.33
C GLU A 27 5.97 -10.23 -15.65
N ASP A 28 5.21 -9.49 -16.47
CA ASP A 28 3.90 -9.91 -16.96
C ASP A 28 4.00 -10.35 -18.42
N THR A 29 3.49 -11.54 -18.72
CA THR A 29 3.52 -12.14 -20.06
C THR A 29 2.29 -11.81 -20.90
N ILE A 30 1.42 -10.92 -20.45
CA ILE A 30 0.22 -10.47 -21.16
C ILE A 30 0.47 -9.17 -21.92
N LYS A 31 -0.08 -9.06 -23.08
CA LYS A 31 0.16 -8.20 -24.25
C LYS A 31 0.24 -6.66 -24.09
N ASN A 32 0.31 -6.09 -22.88
CA ASN A 32 0.64 -4.67 -22.64
C ASN A 32 1.55 -4.62 -21.41
N GLU A 33 2.82 -4.97 -21.60
CA GLU A 33 3.79 -5.16 -20.53
C GLU A 33 4.28 -3.82 -20.02
N ILE A 34 3.68 -3.34 -18.91
CA ILE A 34 4.34 -2.34 -18.08
C ILE A 34 5.27 -3.12 -17.14
N ASP A 35 6.58 -2.91 -17.28
CA ASP A 35 7.60 -3.39 -16.34
C ASP A 35 7.43 -2.62 -15.02
N LEU A 36 6.63 -3.22 -14.11
CA LEU A 36 6.27 -2.59 -12.84
C LEU A 36 7.25 -3.02 -11.75
N LYS A 37 8.26 -2.18 -11.52
CA LYS A 37 9.19 -2.36 -10.38
C LYS A 37 8.51 -1.99 -9.07
N TYR A 38 8.84 -2.70 -8.00
CA TYR A 38 8.24 -2.43 -6.70
C TYR A 38 9.18 -2.75 -5.53
N LEU A 39 8.95 -2.06 -4.42
CA LEU A 39 9.54 -2.42 -3.13
C LEU A 39 8.61 -3.39 -2.43
N PHE A 40 9.20 -4.41 -1.82
CA PHE A 40 8.48 -5.46 -1.13
C PHE A 40 9.03 -5.66 0.28
N PHE A 41 8.16 -5.61 1.27
CA PHE A 41 8.49 -5.80 2.68
C PHE A 41 7.67 -6.96 3.26
N LEU A 42 8.34 -7.80 4.04
CA LEU A 42 7.72 -8.86 4.84
C LEU A 42 7.90 -8.57 6.32
N PRO A 43 6.87 -8.80 7.16
CA PRO A 43 6.96 -8.67 8.61
C PRO A 43 8.09 -9.52 9.18
N LYS A 44 8.68 -9.09 10.30
CA LYS A 44 9.78 -9.76 10.99
C LYS A 44 9.52 -11.26 11.22
N ASP A 45 8.31 -11.59 11.67
CA ASP A 45 7.92 -12.96 12.03
C ASP A 45 7.31 -13.75 10.87
N TYR A 46 7.34 -13.22 9.65
CA TYR A 46 6.75 -13.88 8.49
C TYR A 46 7.23 -15.33 8.28
N TYR A 47 8.51 -15.61 8.50
CA TYR A 47 9.07 -16.94 8.28
C TYR A 47 8.98 -17.85 9.52
N SER A 48 8.88 -17.29 10.73
CA SER A 48 8.76 -18.05 11.99
C SER A 48 7.33 -18.55 12.23
N ASP A 49 6.31 -17.76 11.91
CA ASP A 49 4.90 -18.17 11.97
C ASP A 49 4.40 -18.60 10.59
N LYS A 50 4.37 -19.91 10.35
CA LYS A 50 3.99 -20.48 9.05
C LYS A 50 2.48 -20.59 8.83
N ASN A 51 1.67 -20.42 9.86
CA ASN A 51 0.23 -20.65 9.82
C ASN A 51 -0.59 -19.36 9.71
N THR A 52 0.01 -18.22 10.04
CA THR A 52 -0.70 -16.94 10.02
C THR A 52 -0.73 -16.32 8.63
N GLY A 53 -1.93 -15.95 8.16
CA GLY A 53 -2.13 -15.03 7.06
C GLY A 53 -1.86 -13.58 7.49
N TRP A 54 -1.08 -12.85 6.71
CA TRP A 54 -0.65 -11.49 7.04
C TRP A 54 -1.49 -10.43 6.33
N PRO A 55 -1.84 -9.32 7.00
CA PRO A 55 -2.48 -8.21 6.31
C PRO A 55 -1.54 -7.62 5.25
N LEU A 56 -2.09 -7.16 4.14
CA LEU A 56 -1.35 -6.56 3.04
C LEU A 56 -1.73 -5.10 2.87
N ILE A 57 -0.74 -4.23 2.69
CA ILE A 57 -0.93 -2.83 2.35
C ILE A 57 -0.24 -2.52 1.01
N LEU A 58 -1.03 -2.04 0.04
CA LEU A 58 -0.54 -1.49 -1.21
C LEU A 58 -0.40 0.02 -1.05
N PHE A 59 0.80 0.53 -1.31
CA PHE A 59 1.10 1.96 -1.24
C PHE A 59 1.38 2.54 -2.63
N LEU A 60 0.69 3.62 -2.98
CA LEU A 60 0.84 4.36 -4.21
C LEU A 60 1.47 5.73 -3.93
N HIS A 61 2.66 5.95 -4.47
CA HIS A 61 3.44 7.19 -4.28
C HIS A 61 2.89 8.39 -5.06
N GLY A 62 3.43 9.58 -4.83
CA GLY A 62 3.09 10.81 -5.52
C GLY A 62 3.73 10.96 -6.91
N MET A 63 3.53 12.13 -7.51
CA MET A 63 4.03 12.43 -8.86
C MET A 63 5.57 12.47 -8.93
N GLY A 64 6.22 12.90 -7.84
CA GLY A 64 7.66 13.10 -7.78
C GLY A 64 8.49 11.82 -7.76
N GLU A 65 7.90 10.70 -7.36
CA GLU A 65 8.58 9.42 -7.19
C GLU A 65 8.46 8.50 -8.43
N ARG A 66 7.85 9.01 -9.54
CA ARG A 66 7.76 8.26 -10.82
C ARG A 66 9.13 8.02 -11.43
N GLY A 67 9.22 6.97 -12.23
CA GLY A 67 10.42 6.64 -13.00
C GLY A 67 10.87 5.21 -12.84
N ALA A 68 12.20 4.99 -12.80
CA ALA A 68 12.79 3.66 -12.74
C ALA A 68 13.77 3.49 -11.56
N ASP A 69 13.88 4.48 -10.68
CA ASP A 69 14.72 4.44 -9.48
C ASP A 69 13.87 4.22 -8.23
N LEU A 70 13.81 2.99 -7.75
CA LEU A 70 13.06 2.61 -6.56
C LEU A 70 13.53 3.32 -5.26
N GLU A 71 14.69 3.96 -5.24
CA GLU A 71 15.11 4.75 -4.07
C GLU A 71 14.20 5.96 -3.86
N LEU A 72 13.63 6.53 -4.94
CA LEU A 72 12.68 7.63 -4.85
C LEU A 72 11.40 7.22 -4.09
N VAL A 73 10.94 5.98 -4.27
CA VAL A 73 9.74 5.48 -3.60
C VAL A 73 9.90 5.40 -2.07
N LYS A 74 11.15 5.35 -1.57
CA LYS A 74 11.47 5.30 -0.12
C LYS A 74 11.42 6.65 0.58
N ILE A 75 11.17 7.74 -0.13
CA ILE A 75 11.21 9.09 0.43
C ILE A 75 10.00 9.36 1.34
N HIS A 76 8.83 8.79 0.98
CA HIS A 76 7.57 9.05 1.68
C HIS A 76 6.79 7.76 2.00
N GLY A 77 5.80 7.89 2.87
CA GLY A 77 4.76 6.88 3.13
C GLY A 77 5.27 5.56 3.69
N ILE A 78 4.60 4.49 3.33
CA ILE A 78 4.86 3.15 3.86
C ILE A 78 6.31 2.70 3.66
N PRO A 79 6.96 2.91 2.49
CA PRO A 79 8.37 2.52 2.31
C PRO A 79 9.34 3.23 3.25
N LYS A 80 9.06 4.50 3.61
CA LYS A 80 9.83 5.23 4.61
C LYS A 80 9.62 4.63 5.99
N ILE A 81 8.37 4.35 6.38
CA ILE A 81 8.03 3.78 7.69
C ILE A 81 8.72 2.43 7.90
N VAL A 82 8.62 1.49 6.96
CA VAL A 82 9.21 0.15 7.11
C VAL A 82 10.73 0.13 7.08
N LYS A 83 11.38 1.20 6.61
CA LYS A 83 12.82 1.38 6.73
C LYS A 83 13.26 1.63 8.19
N GLU A 84 12.41 2.28 8.95
CA GLU A 84 12.69 2.72 10.32
C GLU A 84 12.03 1.81 11.37
N GLN A 85 10.91 1.16 11.04
CA GLN A 85 10.12 0.31 11.94
C GLN A 85 10.17 -1.16 11.51
N ILE A 86 11.01 -1.94 12.19
CA ILE A 86 11.19 -3.38 11.91
C ILE A 86 9.93 -4.20 12.25
N ASP A 87 9.14 -3.77 13.21
CA ASP A 87 7.94 -4.48 13.71
C ASP A 87 6.65 -4.07 12.99
N PHE A 88 6.73 -3.63 11.74
CA PHE A 88 5.56 -3.27 10.93
C PHE A 88 4.74 -4.53 10.57
N PRO A 89 3.45 -4.60 10.99
CA PRO A 89 2.70 -5.86 11.00
C PRO A 89 2.02 -6.20 9.66
N PHE A 90 2.44 -5.59 8.54
CA PHE A 90 1.85 -5.81 7.23
C PHE A 90 2.89 -6.33 6.24
N ILE A 91 2.46 -7.16 5.29
CA ILE A 91 3.15 -7.25 4.01
C ILE A 91 2.95 -5.91 3.32
N ALA A 92 4.03 -5.24 2.91
CA ALA A 92 3.91 -3.97 2.20
C ALA A 92 4.42 -4.09 0.76
N VAL A 93 3.61 -3.60 -0.18
CA VAL A 93 3.90 -3.56 -1.62
C VAL A 93 3.84 -2.12 -2.08
N SER A 94 4.93 -1.62 -2.63
CA SER A 94 5.05 -0.22 -3.03
C SER A 94 5.64 -0.15 -4.44
N PRO A 95 4.78 -0.24 -5.48
CA PRO A 95 5.22 -0.16 -6.86
C PRO A 95 5.70 1.25 -7.21
N GLN A 96 6.53 1.35 -8.26
CA GLN A 96 6.91 2.62 -8.87
C GLN A 96 6.18 2.80 -10.21
N CYS A 97 5.44 3.89 -10.33
CA CYS A 97 4.79 4.30 -11.57
C CYS A 97 5.84 4.79 -12.56
N PRO A 98 5.92 4.27 -13.78
CA PRO A 98 6.82 4.79 -14.81
C PRO A 98 6.51 6.27 -15.14
N ILE A 99 7.49 6.98 -15.68
CA ILE A 99 7.39 8.44 -15.87
C ILE A 99 6.29 8.85 -16.87
N GLU A 100 5.96 7.96 -17.80
CA GLU A 100 4.97 8.17 -18.87
C GLU A 100 3.54 7.99 -18.38
N TYR A 101 3.34 7.44 -17.18
CA TYR A 101 2.03 7.06 -16.65
C TYR A 101 1.65 7.84 -15.39
N VAL A 102 0.36 7.75 -15.07
CA VAL A 102 -0.20 8.09 -13.75
C VAL A 102 -1.01 6.92 -13.22
N TRP A 103 -1.19 6.82 -11.89
CA TRP A 103 -1.88 5.68 -11.29
C TRP A 103 -3.31 5.44 -11.78
N ARG A 104 -3.97 6.46 -12.35
CA ARG A 104 -5.35 6.36 -12.89
C ARG A 104 -5.44 5.80 -14.30
N ASP A 105 -4.34 5.66 -15.00
CA ASP A 105 -4.35 5.10 -16.35
C ASP A 105 -4.79 3.63 -16.30
N ASP A 106 -5.62 3.21 -17.25
CA ASP A 106 -6.18 1.85 -17.26
C ASP A 106 -5.12 0.77 -17.27
N ASP A 107 -4.03 0.96 -18.02
CA ASP A 107 -2.90 0.04 -18.07
C ASP A 107 -2.22 -0.08 -16.69
N MET A 108 -2.06 1.05 -15.97
CA MET A 108 -1.50 1.05 -14.62
C MET A 108 -2.44 0.40 -13.62
N GLN A 109 -3.75 0.63 -13.73
CA GLN A 109 -4.75 -0.04 -12.88
C GLN A 109 -4.70 -1.56 -13.09
N GLN A 110 -4.60 -2.01 -14.36
CA GLN A 110 -4.47 -3.44 -14.67
C GLN A 110 -3.16 -4.02 -14.13
N ALA A 111 -2.03 -3.31 -14.28
CA ALA A 111 -0.74 -3.73 -13.73
C ALA A 111 -0.76 -3.86 -12.20
N LEU A 112 -1.46 -2.96 -11.49
CA LEU A 112 -1.65 -3.05 -10.04
C LEU A 112 -2.50 -4.26 -9.64
N GLU A 113 -3.56 -4.59 -10.38
CA GLU A 113 -4.36 -5.80 -10.15
C GLU A 113 -3.52 -7.06 -10.33
N ASN A 114 -2.76 -7.16 -11.42
CA ASN A 114 -1.88 -8.29 -11.71
C ASN A 114 -0.81 -8.45 -10.61
N LEU A 115 -0.20 -7.34 -10.17
CA LEU A 115 0.76 -7.34 -9.07
C LEU A 115 0.13 -7.88 -7.78
N LEU A 116 -1.04 -7.38 -7.39
CA LEU A 116 -1.74 -7.84 -6.18
C LEU A 116 -2.11 -9.32 -6.27
N GLN A 117 -2.60 -9.78 -7.43
CA GLN A 117 -2.92 -11.19 -7.65
C GLN A 117 -1.67 -12.05 -7.43
N LYS A 118 -0.54 -11.69 -8.07
CA LYS A 118 0.73 -12.41 -7.92
C LYS A 118 1.22 -12.45 -6.48
N ILE A 119 1.09 -11.36 -5.73
CA ILE A 119 1.46 -11.31 -4.31
C ILE A 119 0.55 -12.23 -3.49
N VAL A 120 -0.76 -12.20 -3.70
CA VAL A 120 -1.73 -13.05 -2.98
C VAL A 120 -1.53 -14.54 -3.26
N GLU A 121 -1.12 -14.90 -4.47
CA GLU A 121 -0.85 -16.29 -4.86
C GLU A 121 0.46 -16.84 -4.28
N ASN A 122 1.48 -15.99 -4.12
CA ASN A 122 2.82 -16.43 -3.75
C ASN A 122 3.18 -16.22 -2.28
N TYR A 123 2.39 -15.42 -1.55
CA TYR A 123 2.65 -15.09 -0.15
C TYR A 123 1.42 -15.37 0.73
N ARG A 124 1.66 -15.59 2.02
CA ARG A 124 0.58 -15.84 3.00
C ARG A 124 -0.16 -14.55 3.35
N VAL A 125 -0.93 -14.04 2.39
CA VAL A 125 -1.79 -12.87 2.58
C VAL A 125 -3.12 -13.32 3.21
N ASP A 126 -3.56 -12.60 4.25
CA ASP A 126 -4.93 -12.66 4.72
C ASP A 126 -5.83 -11.89 3.74
N LYS A 127 -6.54 -12.60 2.88
CA LYS A 127 -7.40 -12.01 1.83
C LYS A 127 -8.53 -11.15 2.38
N THR A 128 -8.85 -11.27 3.68
CA THR A 128 -9.83 -10.41 4.35
C THR A 128 -9.24 -9.09 4.82
N ARG A 129 -7.90 -8.92 4.75
CA ARG A 129 -7.17 -7.75 5.23
C ARG A 129 -6.20 -7.20 4.18
N ILE A 130 -6.73 -6.85 3.02
CA ILE A 130 -5.98 -6.17 1.95
C ILE A 130 -6.40 -4.70 1.93
N TYR A 131 -5.43 -3.80 1.98
CA TYR A 131 -5.66 -2.36 2.07
C TYR A 131 -4.93 -1.63 0.96
N VAL A 132 -5.48 -0.48 0.52
CA VAL A 132 -4.84 0.41 -0.43
C VAL A 132 -4.73 1.82 0.15
N THR A 133 -3.56 2.43 -0.02
CA THR A 133 -3.30 3.81 0.39
C THR A 133 -2.37 4.50 -0.59
N GLY A 134 -2.42 5.82 -0.64
CA GLY A 134 -1.50 6.60 -1.47
C GLY A 134 -1.65 8.08 -1.26
N LEU A 135 -0.63 8.82 -1.65
CA LEU A 135 -0.54 10.27 -1.46
C LEU A 135 -0.58 11.02 -2.80
N SER A 136 -1.24 12.17 -2.86
CA SER A 136 -1.28 13.06 -4.04
C SER A 136 -1.74 12.28 -5.30
N MET A 137 -0.90 12.13 -6.33
CA MET A 137 -1.17 11.25 -7.47
C MET A 137 -1.59 9.83 -7.02
N GLY A 138 -0.96 9.29 -5.98
CA GLY A 138 -1.32 8.01 -5.37
C GLY A 138 -2.66 8.05 -4.61
N GLY A 139 -3.04 9.20 -4.07
CA GLY A 139 -4.36 9.43 -3.50
C GLY A 139 -5.48 9.29 -4.54
N TYR A 140 -5.27 9.88 -5.72
CA TYR A 140 -6.16 9.67 -6.89
C TYR A 140 -6.15 8.21 -7.35
N GLY A 141 -4.97 7.57 -7.40
CA GLY A 141 -4.84 6.15 -7.73
C GLY A 141 -5.57 5.24 -6.74
N THR A 142 -5.54 5.60 -5.45
CA THR A 142 -6.25 4.88 -4.38
C THR A 142 -7.76 4.89 -4.60
N TRP A 143 -8.35 6.05 -4.90
CA TRP A 143 -9.77 6.16 -5.24
C TRP A 143 -10.13 5.32 -6.46
N SER A 144 -9.31 5.41 -7.53
CA SER A 144 -9.53 4.70 -8.79
C SER A 144 -9.49 3.19 -8.60
N LEU A 145 -8.43 2.67 -7.95
CA LEU A 145 -8.25 1.23 -7.75
C LEU A 145 -9.31 0.64 -6.79
N ALA A 146 -9.65 1.37 -5.73
CA ALA A 146 -10.71 0.97 -4.82
C ALA A 146 -12.07 0.86 -5.52
N ALA A 147 -12.37 1.78 -6.45
CA ALA A 147 -13.60 1.73 -7.23
C ALA A 147 -13.60 0.62 -8.29
N ARG A 148 -12.44 0.34 -8.89
CA ARG A 148 -12.27 -0.73 -9.87
C ARG A 148 -12.38 -2.12 -9.24
N ARG A 149 -11.85 -2.27 -8.02
CA ARG A 149 -11.82 -3.56 -7.28
C ARG A 149 -12.33 -3.42 -5.85
N PRO A 150 -13.60 -3.04 -5.66
CA PRO A 150 -14.19 -2.89 -4.32
C PRO A 150 -14.29 -4.22 -3.56
N ASP A 151 -14.26 -5.33 -4.29
CA ASP A 151 -14.22 -6.70 -3.77
C ASP A 151 -12.89 -7.08 -3.14
N LEU A 152 -11.80 -6.42 -3.53
CA LEU A 152 -10.45 -6.77 -3.12
C LEU A 152 -10.07 -6.19 -1.76
N PHE A 153 -10.49 -4.96 -1.48
CA PHE A 153 -10.00 -4.19 -0.34
C PHE A 153 -10.91 -4.27 0.89
N ALA A 154 -10.30 -4.39 2.07
CA ALA A 154 -10.98 -4.25 3.36
C ALA A 154 -11.14 -2.78 3.77
N ALA A 155 -10.22 -1.91 3.37
CA ALA A 155 -10.30 -0.47 3.55
C ALA A 155 -9.39 0.27 2.55
N ALA A 156 -9.68 1.57 2.33
CA ALA A 156 -8.88 2.46 1.50
C ALA A 156 -8.54 3.77 2.22
N VAL A 157 -7.32 4.28 2.00
CA VAL A 157 -6.83 5.51 2.63
C VAL A 157 -6.23 6.44 1.57
N PRO A 158 -7.06 7.21 0.86
CA PRO A 158 -6.57 8.25 -0.06
C PRO A 158 -6.14 9.50 0.72
N ILE A 159 -4.93 10.02 0.43
CA ILE A 159 -4.36 11.20 1.07
C ILE A 159 -4.14 12.28 0.01
N CYS A 160 -4.58 13.50 0.27
CA CYS A 160 -4.51 14.69 -0.58
C CYS A 160 -4.75 14.40 -2.07
N GLY A 161 -5.85 13.69 -2.37
CA GLY A 161 -6.26 13.31 -3.73
C GLY A 161 -7.76 13.27 -3.88
N GLY A 162 -8.24 13.37 -5.11
CA GLY A 162 -9.65 13.28 -5.48
C GLY A 162 -9.98 11.98 -6.21
N GLY A 163 -11.27 11.80 -6.52
CA GLY A 163 -11.80 10.66 -7.26
C GLY A 163 -12.90 11.04 -8.22
N ASP A 164 -13.42 10.07 -8.95
CA ASP A 164 -14.58 10.23 -9.81
C ASP A 164 -15.87 10.07 -8.98
N LEU A 165 -16.70 11.09 -8.96
CA LEU A 165 -17.98 11.09 -8.25
C LEU A 165 -18.95 10.01 -8.77
N ALA A 166 -18.81 9.57 -10.02
CA ALA A 166 -19.62 8.49 -10.57
C ALA A 166 -19.37 7.13 -9.88
N THR A 167 -18.22 6.96 -9.24
CA THR A 167 -17.84 5.71 -8.56
C THR A 167 -18.35 5.60 -7.12
N VAL A 168 -18.97 6.63 -6.57
CA VAL A 168 -19.39 6.71 -5.16
C VAL A 168 -20.31 5.55 -4.75
N ILE A 169 -21.23 5.16 -5.62
CA ILE A 169 -22.16 4.04 -5.32
C ILE A 169 -21.41 2.71 -5.19
N ILE A 170 -20.35 2.53 -5.98
CA ILE A 170 -19.49 1.33 -5.92
C ILE A 170 -18.73 1.27 -4.60
N LEU A 171 -18.24 2.43 -4.14
CA LEU A 171 -17.43 2.59 -2.93
C LEU A 171 -18.23 2.61 -1.63
N LYS A 172 -19.56 2.68 -1.70
CA LYS A 172 -20.47 2.87 -0.55
C LYS A 172 -20.19 1.95 0.64
N ASN A 173 -19.87 0.68 0.38
CA ASN A 173 -19.70 -0.31 1.43
C ASN A 173 -18.24 -0.46 1.89
N LEU A 174 -17.28 0.13 1.17
CA LEU A 174 -15.88 0.09 1.52
C LEU A 174 -15.58 1.12 2.62
N PRO A 175 -15.00 0.73 3.76
CA PRO A 175 -14.47 1.67 4.74
C PRO A 175 -13.37 2.54 4.13
N ILE A 176 -13.56 3.88 4.16
CA ILE A 176 -12.60 4.83 3.60
C ILE A 176 -12.24 5.89 4.64
N TRP A 177 -10.95 6.12 4.84
CA TRP A 177 -10.48 7.21 5.68
C TRP A 177 -9.64 8.17 4.85
N VAL A 178 -10.16 9.36 4.61
CA VAL A 178 -9.58 10.39 3.77
C VAL A 178 -8.80 11.38 4.62
N PHE A 179 -7.63 11.80 4.15
CA PHE A 179 -6.81 12.81 4.81
C PHE A 179 -6.44 13.93 3.83
N HIS A 180 -6.37 15.18 4.33
CA HIS A 180 -5.96 16.32 3.51
C HIS A 180 -5.40 17.46 4.36
N GLY A 181 -4.50 18.27 3.78
CA GLY A 181 -4.01 19.50 4.37
C GLY A 181 -4.94 20.67 4.06
N GLY A 182 -5.35 21.43 5.09
CA GLY A 182 -6.26 22.57 4.92
C GLY A 182 -5.68 23.75 4.14
N LEU A 183 -4.34 23.82 4.04
CA LEU A 183 -3.61 24.87 3.30
C LEU A 183 -2.97 24.33 2.01
N ASP A 184 -3.44 23.15 1.53
CA ASP A 184 -2.90 22.54 0.32
C ASP A 184 -3.24 23.39 -0.91
N GLY A 185 -2.19 23.97 -1.53
CA GLY A 185 -2.29 24.76 -2.76
C GLY A 185 -1.89 23.98 -4.02
N VAL A 186 -1.54 22.68 -3.91
CA VAL A 186 -1.18 21.83 -5.04
C VAL A 186 -2.39 20.99 -5.48
N VAL A 187 -2.99 20.29 -4.53
CA VAL A 187 -4.29 19.63 -4.69
C VAL A 187 -5.22 20.27 -3.66
N LEU A 188 -6.23 20.99 -4.15
CA LEU A 188 -7.13 21.71 -3.25
C LEU A 188 -7.92 20.73 -2.36
N PRO A 189 -8.15 21.05 -1.06
CA PRO A 189 -8.90 20.20 -0.14
C PRO A 189 -10.29 19.80 -0.66
N GLU A 190 -10.86 20.65 -1.47
CA GLU A 190 -12.16 20.42 -2.12
C GLU A 190 -12.20 19.15 -2.96
N GLU A 191 -11.05 18.68 -3.47
CA GLU A 191 -11.00 17.42 -4.25
C GLU A 191 -11.33 16.21 -3.38
N SER A 192 -10.78 16.15 -2.16
CA SER A 192 -11.15 15.14 -1.16
C SER A 192 -12.58 15.37 -0.63
N GLU A 193 -12.92 16.60 -0.29
CA GLU A 193 -14.22 16.93 0.29
C GLU A 193 -15.40 16.59 -0.62
N LYS A 194 -15.27 16.77 -1.95
CA LYS A 194 -16.29 16.36 -2.92
C LYS A 194 -16.60 14.87 -2.81
N MET A 195 -15.55 14.03 -2.73
CA MET A 195 -15.71 12.58 -2.58
C MET A 195 -16.34 12.22 -1.24
N VAL A 196 -15.85 12.82 -0.14
CA VAL A 196 -16.38 12.60 1.21
C VAL A 196 -17.88 12.95 1.27
N ARG A 197 -18.25 14.17 0.86
CA ARG A 197 -19.66 14.60 0.84
C ARG A 197 -20.55 13.71 -0.04
N ALA A 198 -20.03 13.24 -1.17
CA ALA A 198 -20.80 12.37 -2.05
C ALA A 198 -21.02 10.98 -1.43
N LEU A 199 -19.98 10.41 -0.76
CA LEU A 199 -20.11 9.15 -0.03
C LEU A 199 -21.05 9.26 1.16
N GLU A 200 -20.96 10.33 1.96
CA GLU A 200 -21.87 10.59 3.08
C GLU A 200 -23.33 10.63 2.61
N ARG A 201 -23.62 11.37 1.51
CA ARG A 201 -24.96 11.43 0.92
C ARG A 201 -25.45 10.08 0.42
N ALA A 202 -24.56 9.22 -0.04
CA ALA A 202 -24.86 7.86 -0.46
C ALA A 202 -25.01 6.88 0.72
N GLY A 203 -24.79 7.32 1.95
CA GLY A 203 -24.77 6.49 3.16
C GLY A 203 -23.53 5.59 3.23
N GLY A 204 -22.41 6.05 2.66
CA GLY A 204 -21.15 5.31 2.65
C GLY A 204 -20.37 5.39 3.97
N LYS A 205 -19.43 4.46 4.15
CA LYS A 205 -18.58 4.36 5.34
C LYS A 205 -17.32 5.21 5.15
N VAL A 206 -17.45 6.53 5.28
CA VAL A 206 -16.32 7.45 5.08
C VAL A 206 -15.98 8.21 6.36
N ARG A 207 -14.70 8.37 6.63
CA ARG A 207 -14.11 9.22 7.66
C ARG A 207 -13.22 10.26 6.98
N TYR A 208 -13.22 11.50 7.46
CA TYR A 208 -12.38 12.58 6.94
C TYR A 208 -11.58 13.23 8.05
N THR A 209 -10.28 13.40 7.82
CA THR A 209 -9.39 14.18 8.70
C THR A 209 -8.76 15.29 7.87
N LEU A 210 -9.10 16.53 8.21
CA LEU A 210 -8.46 17.73 7.67
C LEU A 210 -7.40 18.20 8.67
N TYR A 211 -6.15 18.33 8.21
CA TYR A 211 -5.09 18.97 9.00
C TYR A 211 -5.08 20.47 8.69
N PRO A 212 -5.65 21.32 9.55
CA PRO A 212 -5.99 22.70 9.18
C PRO A 212 -4.79 23.60 8.89
N LYS A 213 -3.60 23.19 9.33
CA LYS A 213 -2.34 23.93 9.15
C LYS A 213 -1.36 23.24 8.20
N ALA A 214 -1.66 22.04 7.72
CA ALA A 214 -0.81 21.34 6.76
C ALA A 214 -1.04 21.88 5.35
N TYR A 215 0.06 22.01 4.62
CA TYR A 215 0.08 22.23 3.17
C TYR A 215 -0.11 20.90 2.44
N HIS A 216 0.52 20.73 1.27
CA HIS A 216 0.39 19.50 0.48
C HIS A 216 0.88 18.25 1.22
N ASP A 217 1.95 18.36 2.02
CA ASP A 217 2.44 17.27 2.87
C ASP A 217 1.51 17.04 4.09
N SER A 218 0.37 16.42 3.84
CA SER A 218 -0.50 15.87 4.88
C SER A 218 -0.20 14.39 5.15
N TRP A 219 0.60 13.76 4.30
CA TRP A 219 0.91 12.33 4.39
C TRP A 219 1.93 12.00 5.47
N THR A 220 2.88 12.89 5.78
CA THR A 220 3.86 12.64 6.84
C THR A 220 3.16 12.44 8.18
N GLU A 221 2.31 13.38 8.60
CA GLU A 221 1.54 13.27 9.84
C GLU A 221 0.59 12.05 9.81
N THR A 222 0.00 11.76 8.65
CA THR A 222 -0.91 10.61 8.49
C THR A 222 -0.19 9.28 8.68
N TYR A 223 0.93 9.05 7.98
CA TYR A 223 1.64 7.78 8.06
C TYR A 223 2.45 7.60 9.34
N ASP A 224 2.81 8.67 10.02
CA ASP A 224 3.46 8.62 11.34
C ASP A 224 2.45 8.31 12.47
N SER A 225 1.13 8.34 12.19
CA SER A 225 0.08 8.11 13.18
C SER A 225 -0.20 6.61 13.40
N PRO A 226 0.02 6.06 14.60
CA PRO A 226 -0.37 4.68 14.93
C PRO A 226 -1.86 4.41 14.73
N ALA A 227 -2.71 5.43 14.95
CA ALA A 227 -4.16 5.31 14.80
C ALA A 227 -4.59 4.93 13.37
N LEU A 228 -3.79 5.26 12.34
CA LEU A 228 -4.03 4.82 10.97
C LEU A 228 -3.96 3.28 10.86
N TYR A 229 -2.90 2.69 11.40
CA TYR A 229 -2.66 1.25 11.31
C TYR A 229 -3.64 0.46 12.18
N ASP A 230 -3.96 0.95 13.38
CA ASP A 230 -5.00 0.37 14.23
C ASP A 230 -6.36 0.35 13.52
N TRP A 231 -6.71 1.47 12.85
CA TRP A 231 -7.94 1.55 12.09
C TRP A 231 -7.92 0.59 10.88
N LEU A 232 -6.83 0.50 10.12
CA LEU A 232 -6.71 -0.47 9.03
C LEU A 232 -6.93 -1.89 9.56
N LEU A 233 -6.22 -2.29 10.62
CA LEU A 233 -6.31 -3.64 11.20
C LEU A 233 -7.69 -3.96 11.79
N SER A 234 -8.47 -2.95 12.18
CA SER A 234 -9.84 -3.11 12.67
C SER A 234 -10.85 -3.38 11.55
N ASN A 235 -10.49 -3.13 10.28
CA ASN A 235 -11.35 -3.37 9.13
C ASN A 235 -11.00 -4.71 8.46
N ARG A 236 -12.03 -5.55 8.26
CA ARG A 236 -11.93 -6.82 7.55
C ARG A 236 -13.09 -6.96 6.59
N LYS A 237 -12.84 -7.63 5.47
CA LYS A 237 -13.93 -8.13 4.61
C LYS A 237 -14.60 -9.33 5.29
N ALA A 238 -15.87 -9.58 4.95
CA ALA A 238 -16.49 -10.85 5.24
C ALA A 238 -15.71 -11.97 4.52
N GLU A 239 -15.59 -13.12 5.16
CA GLU A 239 -15.13 -14.33 4.48
C GLU A 239 -16.23 -14.76 3.49
N ASP A 240 -15.86 -15.05 2.24
CA ASP A 240 -16.78 -15.58 1.21
C ASP A 240 -17.16 -17.03 1.50
#